data_e5d56100be5f4cd49ae2a76d8f98bfb2
#
_entry.id   e5d56100be5f4cd49ae2a76d8f98bfb2
#
_cell.length_a   1.000
_cell.length_b   1.000
_cell.length_c   1.000
_cell.angle_alpha   90.00
_cell.angle_beta   90.00
_cell.angle_gamma   90.00
#
_symmetry.space_group_name_H-M   'P 1'
#
loop_
_entity.id
_entity.type
_entity.pdbx_description
1 polymer ?
#
loop_
_entity_poly.entity_id
_entity_poly.type
_entity_poly.pdbx_seq_one_letter_code
_entity_poly.pdbx_strand_id
1 'polypeptide(L)'
;MTNNEDISAEGYEQAPDYQQHVKEVMASYEHPKGLLGELVGQLADAFWWIKAYRRDKDNLIVSNMASTLVKRRSYVEQDQQLWLFTFEALSEFMGGAQPDLQARKDLNKLMTEKGHNIASLRAEATREALPQIDTLDKLIDRQFKNIRLLMQAHDSAKFAPQLQKKLDLEIKQLELQVKKSDEDQRLEVARQ
;
A
#
# COMPACT_ATOMS: atom_id res chain seq x y z
N MET A 1 19.58 -18.80 -17.84
CA MET A 1 18.69 -19.63 -17.01
C MET A 1 18.74 -19.04 -15.62
N THR A 2 17.96 -18.03 -15.37
CA THR A 2 17.78 -17.42 -14.04
C THR A 2 16.55 -18.07 -13.44
N ASN A 3 16.76 -18.77 -12.33
CA ASN A 3 15.71 -19.36 -11.53
C ASN A 3 14.68 -18.26 -11.17
N ASN A 4 13.49 -18.38 -11.74
CA ASN A 4 12.31 -17.83 -11.11
C ASN A 4 12.10 -18.66 -9.83
N GLU A 5 12.80 -18.32 -8.77
CA GLU A 5 12.41 -18.74 -7.45
C GLU A 5 11.06 -18.08 -7.18
N ASP A 6 10.02 -18.88 -7.11
CA ASP A 6 8.76 -18.52 -6.53
C ASP A 6 9.05 -17.77 -5.23
N ILE A 7 8.85 -16.46 -5.24
CA ILE A 7 8.82 -15.68 -4.02
C ILE A 7 7.51 -16.10 -3.35
N SER A 8 7.59 -17.20 -2.60
CA SER A 8 6.50 -17.62 -1.73
C SER A 8 6.14 -16.45 -0.82
N ALA A 9 4.88 -16.33 -0.46
CA ALA A 9 4.39 -15.27 0.42
C ALA A 9 5.23 -15.14 1.73
N GLU A 10 5.95 -16.18 2.11
CA GLU A 10 6.86 -16.23 3.26
C GLU A 10 8.23 -15.54 3.03
N GLY A 11 8.64 -15.30 1.79
CA GLY A 11 9.96 -14.75 1.48
C GLY A 11 10.08 -13.23 1.60
N TYR A 12 9.00 -12.46 1.44
CA TYR A 12 9.06 -11.00 1.48
C TYR A 12 9.27 -10.44 2.88
N GLU A 13 8.82 -11.15 3.92
CA GLU A 13 8.97 -10.75 5.33
C GLU A 13 10.45 -10.66 5.77
N GLN A 14 11.32 -11.39 5.08
CA GLN A 14 12.76 -11.39 5.32
C GLN A 14 13.50 -10.29 4.53
N ALA A 15 12.83 -9.64 3.58
CA ALA A 15 13.46 -8.59 2.79
C ALA A 15 13.82 -7.37 3.67
N PRO A 16 15.06 -6.85 3.58
CA PRO A 16 15.49 -5.70 4.39
C PRO A 16 14.58 -4.48 4.27
N ASP A 17 14.08 -4.22 3.07
CA ASP A 17 13.18 -3.10 2.78
C ASP A 17 11.82 -3.25 3.47
N TYR A 18 11.29 -4.48 3.54
CA TYR A 18 10.06 -4.76 4.27
C TYR A 18 10.26 -4.58 5.78
N GLN A 19 11.35 -5.14 6.33
CA GLN A 19 11.67 -4.98 7.75
C GLN A 19 11.85 -3.51 8.15
N GLN A 20 12.51 -2.74 7.30
CA GLN A 20 12.66 -1.30 7.51
C GLN A 20 11.29 -0.60 7.49
N HIS A 21 10.43 -0.94 6.51
CA HIS A 21 9.08 -0.40 6.41
C HIS A 21 8.24 -0.70 7.66
N VAL A 22 8.27 -1.94 8.16
CA VAL A 22 7.57 -2.33 9.40
C VAL A 22 8.07 -1.51 10.58
N LYS A 23 9.39 -1.34 10.73
CA LYS A 23 9.98 -0.52 11.79
C LYS A 23 9.49 0.94 11.74
N GLU A 24 9.43 1.52 10.56
CA GLU A 24 8.95 2.90 10.36
C GLU A 24 7.48 3.05 10.73
N VAL A 25 6.64 2.10 10.30
CA VAL A 25 5.22 2.12 10.67
C VAL A 25 5.04 1.93 12.17
N MET A 26 5.70 0.95 12.78
CA MET A 26 5.66 0.73 14.23
C MET A 26 6.11 1.95 15.03
N ALA A 27 7.16 2.64 14.58
CA ALA A 27 7.64 3.86 15.21
C ALA A 27 6.61 4.99 15.15
N SER A 28 5.86 5.12 14.05
CA SER A 28 4.82 6.14 13.88
C SER A 28 3.63 5.95 14.83
N TYR A 29 3.46 4.74 15.38
CA TYR A 29 2.45 4.40 16.39
C TYR A 29 3.04 4.21 17.80
N GLU A 30 4.24 4.77 18.06
CA GLU A 30 4.91 4.72 19.38
C GLU A 30 5.18 3.30 19.90
N HIS A 31 5.49 2.36 19.00
CA HIS A 31 5.79 0.95 19.28
C HIS A 31 4.72 0.24 20.14
N PRO A 32 3.48 0.14 19.67
CA PRO A 32 2.40 -0.47 20.41
C PRO A 32 2.70 -1.95 20.68
N LYS A 33 2.15 -2.50 21.79
CA LYS A 33 2.33 -3.89 22.22
C LYS A 33 1.00 -4.64 22.24
N GLY A 34 1.07 -5.97 22.26
CA GLY A 34 -0.11 -6.83 22.31
C GLY A 34 -1.02 -6.63 21.10
N LEU A 35 -2.33 -6.62 21.30
CA LEU A 35 -3.32 -6.49 20.24
C LEU A 35 -3.09 -5.24 19.36
N LEU A 36 -2.75 -4.10 19.97
CA LEU A 36 -2.44 -2.89 19.20
C LEU A 36 -1.21 -3.08 18.32
N GLY A 37 -0.18 -3.78 18.82
CA GLY A 37 1.01 -4.11 18.02
C GLY A 37 0.68 -5.01 16.83
N GLU A 38 -0.17 -6.01 17.01
CA GLU A 38 -0.62 -6.88 15.93
C GLU A 38 -1.41 -6.11 14.87
N LEU A 39 -2.33 -5.23 15.27
CA LEU A 39 -3.09 -4.39 14.34
C LEU A 39 -2.19 -3.44 13.55
N VAL A 40 -1.18 -2.83 14.19
CA VAL A 40 -0.22 -1.98 13.49
C VAL A 40 0.69 -2.79 12.58
N GLY A 41 1.05 -4.03 12.92
CA GLY A 41 1.75 -4.96 12.05
C GLY A 41 0.95 -5.21 10.76
N GLN A 42 -0.34 -5.55 10.88
CA GLN A 42 -1.22 -5.74 9.73
C GLN A 42 -1.41 -4.46 8.89
N LEU A 43 -1.39 -3.28 9.52
CA LEU A 43 -1.38 -2.01 8.79
C LEU A 43 -0.09 -1.85 7.97
N ALA A 44 1.06 -2.19 8.55
CA ALA A 44 2.34 -2.15 7.83
C ALA A 44 2.31 -3.07 6.60
N ASP A 45 1.79 -4.30 6.73
CA ASP A 45 1.61 -5.24 5.63
C ASP A 45 0.74 -4.65 4.52
N ALA A 46 -0.42 -4.10 4.88
CA ALA A 46 -1.34 -3.54 3.91
C ALA A 46 -0.72 -2.35 3.15
N PHE A 47 0.02 -1.48 3.82
CA PHE A 47 0.76 -0.38 3.18
C PHE A 47 1.89 -0.89 2.27
N TRP A 48 2.60 -1.95 2.70
CA TRP A 48 3.63 -2.59 1.89
C TRP A 48 3.07 -3.12 0.58
N TRP A 49 1.95 -3.86 0.64
CA TRP A 49 1.30 -4.41 -0.55
C TRP A 49 0.81 -3.33 -1.51
N ILE A 50 0.32 -2.20 -1.01
CA ILE A 50 -0.04 -1.07 -1.89
C ILE A 50 1.20 -0.55 -2.64
N LYS A 51 2.35 -0.41 -1.96
CA LYS A 51 3.61 0.00 -2.61
C LYS A 51 4.05 -1.03 -3.64
N ALA A 52 3.98 -2.33 -3.31
CA ALA A 52 4.33 -3.41 -4.22
C ALA A 52 3.46 -3.40 -5.48
N TYR A 53 2.13 -3.37 -5.34
CA TYR A 53 1.21 -3.34 -6.50
C TYR A 53 1.38 -2.09 -7.37
N ARG A 54 1.68 -0.93 -6.80
CA ARG A 54 2.00 0.27 -7.56
C ARG A 54 3.28 0.10 -8.37
N ARG A 55 4.31 -0.46 -7.79
CA ARG A 55 5.56 -0.76 -8.47
C ARG A 55 5.34 -1.78 -9.61
N ASP A 56 4.55 -2.82 -9.35
CA ASP A 56 4.22 -3.84 -10.35
C ASP A 56 3.44 -3.24 -11.52
N LYS A 57 2.53 -2.30 -11.25
CA LYS A 57 1.81 -1.55 -12.28
C LYS A 57 2.77 -0.73 -13.16
N ASP A 58 3.73 -0.03 -12.55
CA ASP A 58 4.72 0.73 -13.31
C ASP A 58 5.64 -0.20 -14.12
N ASN A 59 6.11 -1.29 -13.55
CA ASN A 59 6.92 -2.30 -14.23
C ASN A 59 6.18 -2.93 -15.42
N LEU A 60 4.89 -3.23 -15.25
CA LEU A 60 4.04 -3.77 -16.31
C LEU A 60 3.93 -2.80 -17.49
N ILE A 61 3.70 -1.52 -17.22
CA ILE A 61 3.63 -0.50 -18.28
C ILE A 61 4.97 -0.42 -19.03
N VAL A 62 6.10 -0.40 -18.32
CA VAL A 62 7.42 -0.30 -18.93
C VAL A 62 7.77 -1.58 -19.72
N SER A 63 7.43 -2.75 -19.21
CA SER A 63 7.59 -4.01 -19.94
C SER A 63 6.78 -4.02 -21.25
N ASN A 64 5.54 -3.53 -21.22
CA ASN A 64 4.73 -3.38 -22.43
C ASN A 64 5.26 -2.30 -23.38
N MET A 65 5.87 -1.23 -22.86
CA MET A 65 6.57 -0.27 -23.73
C MET A 65 7.69 -0.94 -24.52
N ALA A 66 8.50 -1.80 -23.89
CA ALA A 66 9.53 -2.57 -24.56
C ALA A 66 8.93 -3.50 -25.64
N SER A 67 7.85 -4.22 -25.31
CA SER A 67 7.14 -5.10 -26.26
C SER A 67 6.56 -4.32 -27.44
N THR A 68 5.99 -3.14 -27.21
CA THR A 68 5.44 -2.26 -28.25
C THR A 68 6.55 -1.74 -29.16
N LEU A 69 7.71 -1.39 -28.62
CA LEU A 69 8.87 -1.02 -29.42
C LEU A 69 9.34 -2.17 -30.33
N VAL A 70 9.40 -3.40 -29.79
CA VAL A 70 9.74 -4.59 -30.57
C VAL A 70 8.75 -4.80 -31.71
N LYS A 71 7.46 -4.69 -31.45
CA LYS A 71 6.41 -4.80 -32.48
C LYS A 71 6.55 -3.73 -33.56
N ARG A 72 6.78 -2.47 -33.18
CA ARG A 72 6.99 -1.38 -34.13
C ARG A 72 8.25 -1.58 -35.00
N ARG A 73 9.29 -2.21 -34.46
CA ARG A 73 10.51 -2.52 -35.21
C ARG A 73 10.25 -3.49 -36.38
N SER A 74 9.37 -4.47 -36.23
CA SER A 74 9.08 -5.40 -37.33
C SER A 74 8.53 -4.72 -38.59
N TYR A 75 8.13 -3.44 -38.47
CA TYR A 75 7.70 -2.62 -39.61
C TYR A 75 8.77 -1.66 -40.14
N VAL A 76 9.96 -1.53 -39.46
CA VAL A 76 11.02 -0.61 -39.87
C VAL A 76 12.36 -1.32 -39.79
N GLU A 77 12.79 -1.89 -40.87
CA GLU A 77 13.96 -2.82 -40.98
C GLU A 77 15.35 -2.23 -40.73
N GLN A 78 15.54 -0.99 -40.30
CA GLN A 78 16.81 -0.31 -40.53
C GLN A 78 17.73 -0.02 -39.33
N ASP A 79 17.39 -0.31 -38.04
CA ASP A 79 18.33 0.09 -36.99
C ASP A 79 18.42 -0.89 -35.78
N GLN A 80 19.22 -1.96 -35.97
CA GLN A 80 19.47 -2.97 -34.90
C GLN A 80 20.16 -2.37 -33.66
N GLN A 81 21.06 -1.41 -33.83
CA GLN A 81 21.80 -0.81 -32.71
C GLN A 81 20.90 0.07 -31.85
N LEU A 82 19.98 0.80 -32.47
CA LEU A 82 19.04 1.63 -31.76
C LEU A 82 18.10 0.81 -30.84
N TRP A 83 17.69 -0.35 -31.32
CA TRP A 83 16.82 -1.22 -30.54
C TRP A 83 17.52 -1.75 -29.28
N LEU A 84 18.75 -2.25 -29.41
CA LEU A 84 19.56 -2.71 -28.29
C LEU A 84 19.73 -1.59 -27.26
N PHE A 85 20.11 -0.41 -27.71
CA PHE A 85 20.29 0.75 -26.82
C PHE A 85 18.99 1.19 -26.13
N THR A 86 17.86 1.16 -26.84
CA THR A 86 16.57 1.54 -26.25
C THR A 86 16.08 0.48 -25.25
N PHE A 87 16.33 -0.82 -25.55
CA PHE A 87 16.02 -1.91 -24.65
C PHE A 87 16.91 -1.88 -23.40
N GLU A 88 18.19 -1.62 -23.54
CA GLU A 88 19.12 -1.42 -22.40
C GLU A 88 18.72 -0.22 -21.54
N ALA A 89 18.44 0.93 -22.15
CA ALA A 89 17.99 2.11 -21.44
C ALA A 89 16.64 1.91 -20.72
N LEU A 90 15.69 1.18 -21.34
CA LEU A 90 14.45 0.79 -20.69
C LEU A 90 14.70 -0.24 -19.58
N SER A 91 15.64 -1.15 -19.75
CA SER A 91 16.00 -2.16 -18.76
C SER A 91 16.69 -1.53 -17.55
N GLU A 92 17.58 -0.57 -17.75
CA GLU A 92 18.16 0.24 -16.67
C GLU A 92 17.10 1.10 -15.97
N PHE A 93 16.17 1.68 -16.73
CA PHE A 93 15.04 2.41 -16.20
C PHE A 93 14.11 1.52 -15.34
N MET A 94 13.97 0.22 -15.70
CA MET A 94 13.20 -0.77 -14.94
C MET A 94 13.93 -1.27 -13.70
N GLY A 95 15.26 -1.40 -13.75
CA GLY A 95 16.09 -1.95 -12.67
C GLY A 95 16.38 -0.96 -11.53
N GLY A 96 16.17 0.33 -11.75
CA GLY A 96 16.42 1.37 -10.76
C GLY A 96 15.21 1.62 -9.84
N ALA A 97 15.44 1.66 -8.53
CA ALA A 97 14.40 1.93 -7.53
C ALA A 97 13.72 3.31 -7.69
N GLN A 98 14.40 4.27 -8.33
CA GLN A 98 13.84 5.51 -8.88
C GLN A 98 14.72 5.93 -10.05
N PRO A 99 14.21 5.93 -11.29
CA PRO A 99 14.99 6.41 -12.41
C PRO A 99 15.33 7.89 -12.20
N ASP A 100 16.61 8.20 -12.27
CA ASP A 100 17.13 9.56 -12.19
C ASP A 100 16.38 10.45 -13.19
N LEU A 101 16.06 11.66 -12.77
CA LEU A 101 15.43 12.68 -13.62
C LEU A 101 16.23 12.93 -14.91
N GLN A 102 17.55 12.77 -14.85
CA GLN A 102 18.44 12.90 -15.99
C GLN A 102 18.26 11.74 -16.97
N ALA A 103 18.23 10.49 -16.48
CA ALA A 103 17.98 9.31 -17.31
C ALA A 103 16.64 9.40 -18.07
N ARG A 104 15.60 9.96 -17.42
CA ARG A 104 14.31 10.23 -18.07
C ARG A 104 14.42 11.28 -19.20
N LYS A 105 15.19 12.34 -18.98
CA LYS A 105 15.40 13.38 -19.99
C LYS A 105 16.19 12.85 -21.18
N ASP A 106 17.23 12.06 -20.92
CA ASP A 106 18.08 11.48 -21.95
C ASP A 106 17.33 10.45 -22.78
N LEU A 107 16.51 9.60 -22.15
CA LEU A 107 15.60 8.68 -22.85
C LEU A 107 14.58 9.46 -23.71
N ASN A 108 13.96 10.51 -23.17
CA ASN A 108 13.03 11.36 -23.91
C ASN A 108 13.70 12.01 -25.13
N LYS A 109 14.90 12.53 -24.96
CA LYS A 109 15.68 13.15 -26.03
C LYS A 109 15.98 12.14 -27.14
N LEU A 110 16.54 10.98 -26.77
CA LEU A 110 16.85 9.90 -27.69
C LEU A 110 15.61 9.45 -28.49
N MET A 111 14.50 9.21 -27.82
CA MET A 111 13.26 8.77 -28.43
C MET A 111 12.70 9.82 -29.39
N THR A 112 12.81 11.11 -29.02
CA THR A 112 12.36 12.23 -29.87
C THR A 112 13.25 12.38 -31.09
N GLU A 113 14.57 12.28 -30.97
CA GLU A 113 15.54 12.33 -32.07
C GLU A 113 15.31 11.22 -33.10
N LYS A 114 14.77 10.08 -32.67
CA LYS A 114 14.46 8.92 -33.52
C LYS A 114 13.00 8.89 -33.98
N GLY A 115 12.25 9.97 -33.79
CA GLY A 115 10.86 10.11 -34.23
C GLY A 115 9.84 9.35 -33.40
N HIS A 116 10.22 8.84 -32.21
CA HIS A 116 9.32 8.17 -31.30
C HIS A 116 8.80 9.16 -30.23
N ASN A 117 7.50 9.13 -29.97
CA ASN A 117 6.89 9.87 -28.87
C ASN A 117 6.68 8.94 -27.67
N ILE A 118 7.44 9.15 -26.59
CA ILE A 118 7.30 8.33 -25.36
C ILE A 118 5.89 8.37 -24.81
N ALA A 119 5.20 9.51 -24.85
CA ALA A 119 3.83 9.62 -24.37
C ALA A 119 2.89 8.71 -25.18
N SER A 120 3.04 8.66 -26.50
CA SER A 120 2.30 7.75 -27.38
C SER A 120 2.63 6.30 -27.09
N LEU A 121 3.91 5.97 -26.92
CA LEU A 121 4.36 4.61 -26.59
C LEU A 121 3.80 4.15 -25.24
N ARG A 122 3.88 5.02 -24.23
CA ARG A 122 3.32 4.74 -22.89
C ARG A 122 1.79 4.58 -22.94
N ALA A 123 1.09 5.42 -23.69
CA ALA A 123 -0.36 5.31 -23.85
C ALA A 123 -0.79 3.99 -24.51
N GLU A 124 -0.05 3.53 -25.53
CA GLU A 124 -0.28 2.25 -26.18
C GLU A 124 0.02 1.09 -25.24
N ALA A 125 1.17 1.10 -24.58
CA ALA A 125 1.58 0.09 -23.59
C ALA A 125 0.58 0.02 -22.43
N THR A 126 0.08 1.16 -21.94
CA THR A 126 -0.95 1.21 -20.89
C THR A 126 -2.26 0.58 -21.38
N ARG A 127 -2.66 0.83 -22.64
CA ARG A 127 -3.87 0.23 -23.22
C ARG A 127 -3.75 -1.28 -23.33
N GLU A 128 -2.59 -1.80 -23.76
CA GLU A 128 -2.33 -3.25 -23.82
C GLU A 128 -2.32 -3.89 -22.42
N ALA A 129 -1.83 -3.17 -21.40
CA ALA A 129 -1.76 -3.63 -20.01
C ALA A 129 -3.06 -3.43 -19.23
N LEU A 130 -4.07 -2.80 -19.80
CA LEU A 130 -5.29 -2.36 -19.06
C LEU A 130 -5.95 -3.46 -18.23
N PRO A 131 -6.12 -4.71 -18.71
CA PRO A 131 -6.73 -5.77 -17.91
C PRO A 131 -5.93 -6.14 -16.67
N GLN A 132 -4.59 -6.14 -16.78
CA GLN A 132 -3.70 -6.43 -15.65
C GLN A 132 -3.66 -5.24 -14.67
N ILE A 133 -3.65 -4.01 -15.20
CA ILE A 133 -3.73 -2.78 -14.41
C ILE A 133 -5.02 -2.74 -13.59
N ASP A 134 -6.17 -3.06 -14.21
CA ASP A 134 -7.46 -3.13 -13.51
C ASP A 134 -7.44 -4.16 -12.36
N THR A 135 -6.73 -5.28 -12.56
CA THR A 135 -6.57 -6.28 -11.52
C THR A 135 -5.74 -5.74 -10.35
N LEU A 136 -4.62 -5.07 -10.63
CA LEU A 136 -3.78 -4.45 -9.61
C LEU A 136 -4.51 -3.32 -8.89
N ASP A 137 -5.29 -2.49 -9.60
CA ASP A 137 -6.10 -1.43 -9.00
C ASP A 137 -7.17 -2.00 -8.04
N LYS A 138 -7.80 -3.12 -8.38
CA LYS A 138 -8.73 -3.83 -7.47
C LYS A 138 -8.03 -4.37 -6.21
N LEU A 139 -6.80 -4.86 -6.35
CA LEU A 139 -6.00 -5.30 -5.19
C LEU A 139 -5.62 -4.11 -4.30
N ILE A 140 -5.23 -2.98 -4.89
CA ILE A 140 -4.95 -1.74 -4.16
C ILE A 140 -6.21 -1.27 -3.41
N ASP A 141 -7.37 -1.24 -4.06
CA ASP A 141 -8.64 -0.85 -3.44
C ASP A 141 -9.02 -1.78 -2.27
N ARG A 142 -8.76 -3.08 -2.42
CA ARG A 142 -8.96 -4.06 -1.34
C ARG A 142 -8.07 -3.75 -0.14
N GLN A 143 -6.81 -3.38 -0.36
CA GLN A 143 -5.90 -3.00 0.73
C GLN A 143 -6.34 -1.69 1.40
N PHE A 144 -6.82 -0.70 0.66
CA PHE A 144 -7.37 0.52 1.27
C PHE A 144 -8.60 0.26 2.15
N LYS A 145 -9.48 -0.66 1.73
CA LYS A 145 -10.62 -1.09 2.57
C LYS A 145 -10.14 -1.79 3.83
N ASN A 146 -9.14 -2.66 3.71
CA ASN A 146 -8.52 -3.35 4.84
C ASN A 146 -7.89 -2.36 5.83
N ILE A 147 -7.09 -1.41 5.35
CA ILE A 147 -6.50 -0.33 6.17
C ILE A 147 -7.57 0.41 6.96
N ARG A 148 -8.70 0.78 6.33
CA ARG A 148 -9.79 1.47 7.02
C ARG A 148 -10.35 0.65 8.17
N LEU A 149 -10.58 -0.66 7.97
CA LEU A 149 -11.07 -1.57 9.01
C LEU A 149 -10.04 -1.73 10.14
N LEU A 150 -8.77 -1.88 9.81
CA LEU A 150 -7.70 -2.01 10.80
C LEU A 150 -7.53 -0.73 11.63
N MET A 151 -7.63 0.46 11.02
CA MET A 151 -7.61 1.73 11.73
C MET A 151 -8.81 1.86 12.69
N GLN A 152 -10.01 1.48 12.26
CA GLN A 152 -11.18 1.47 13.13
C GLN A 152 -11.01 0.50 14.31
N ALA A 153 -10.48 -0.71 14.06
CA ALA A 153 -10.19 -1.69 15.10
C ALA A 153 -9.12 -1.20 16.06
N HIS A 154 -8.05 -0.57 15.56
CA HIS A 154 -7.00 0.03 16.37
C HIS A 154 -7.55 1.12 17.30
N ASP A 155 -8.33 2.05 16.76
CA ASP A 155 -8.92 3.14 17.55
C ASP A 155 -9.88 2.59 18.61
N SER A 156 -10.71 1.62 18.24
CA SER A 156 -11.60 0.94 19.18
C SER A 156 -10.83 0.26 20.31
N ALA A 157 -9.76 -0.47 19.99
CA ALA A 157 -8.92 -1.13 20.98
C ALA A 157 -8.16 -0.12 21.88
N LYS A 158 -7.69 0.98 21.31
CA LYS A 158 -6.99 2.05 22.04
C LYS A 158 -7.91 2.74 23.06
N PHE A 159 -9.16 2.97 22.70
CA PHE A 159 -10.12 3.68 23.57
C PHE A 159 -10.96 2.76 24.45
N ALA A 160 -10.96 1.43 24.21
CA ALA A 160 -11.73 0.48 25.03
C ALA A 160 -11.51 0.61 26.55
N PRO A 161 -10.27 0.76 27.08
CA PRO A 161 -10.06 0.92 28.50
C PRO A 161 -10.67 2.22 29.08
N GLN A 162 -10.71 3.29 28.27
CA GLN A 162 -11.30 4.56 28.67
C GLN A 162 -12.83 4.48 28.71
N LEU A 163 -13.42 3.85 27.72
CA LEU A 163 -14.85 3.56 27.65
C LEU A 163 -15.29 2.69 28.85
N GLN A 164 -14.53 1.66 29.16
CA GLN A 164 -14.82 0.79 30.30
C GLN A 164 -14.80 1.59 31.61
N LYS A 165 -13.77 2.42 31.84
CA LYS A 165 -13.71 3.28 33.03
C LYS A 165 -14.89 4.25 33.12
N LYS A 166 -15.30 4.81 31.98
CA LYS A 166 -16.46 5.71 31.93
C LYS A 166 -17.74 4.99 32.31
N LEU A 167 -17.98 3.80 31.75
CA LEU A 167 -19.13 2.95 32.08
C LEU A 167 -19.13 2.56 33.56
N ASP A 168 -17.98 2.16 34.10
CA ASP A 168 -17.85 1.82 35.52
C ASP A 168 -18.20 3.00 36.44
N LEU A 169 -17.83 4.23 36.04
CA LEU A 169 -18.19 5.45 36.79
C LEU A 169 -19.69 5.76 36.68
N GLU A 170 -20.28 5.60 35.49
CA GLU A 170 -21.71 5.82 35.31
C GLU A 170 -22.54 4.78 36.09
N ILE A 171 -22.14 3.53 36.13
CA ILE A 171 -22.77 2.49 36.95
C ILE A 171 -22.71 2.87 38.45
N LYS A 172 -21.53 3.25 38.94
CA LYS A 172 -21.39 3.70 40.35
C LYS A 172 -22.27 4.89 40.66
N GLN A 173 -22.39 5.87 39.76
CA GLN A 173 -23.27 7.01 39.95
C GLN A 173 -24.75 6.59 40.04
N LEU A 174 -25.18 5.70 39.16
CA LEU A 174 -26.54 5.15 39.19
C LEU A 174 -26.82 4.37 40.48
N GLU A 175 -25.87 3.54 40.92
CA GLU A 175 -26.00 2.80 42.19
C GLU A 175 -26.15 3.75 43.38
N LEU A 176 -25.41 4.87 43.41
CA LEU A 176 -25.52 5.88 44.44
C LEU A 176 -26.85 6.64 44.39
N GLN A 177 -27.39 6.89 43.20
CA GLN A 177 -28.71 7.52 43.05
C GLN A 177 -29.80 6.59 43.53
N VAL A 178 -29.75 5.29 43.20
CA VAL A 178 -30.70 4.30 43.67
C VAL A 178 -30.66 4.19 45.20
N LYS A 179 -29.49 4.10 45.83
CA LYS A 179 -29.36 4.07 47.30
C LYS A 179 -29.96 5.30 47.96
N LYS A 180 -29.72 6.49 47.43
CA LYS A 180 -30.32 7.74 47.96
C LYS A 180 -31.85 7.70 47.84
N SER A 181 -32.38 7.28 46.71
CA SER A 181 -33.84 7.15 46.51
C SER A 181 -34.46 6.18 47.50
N ASP A 182 -33.80 5.03 47.74
CA ASP A 182 -34.26 4.03 48.71
C ASP A 182 -34.20 4.57 50.13
N GLU A 183 -33.19 5.33 50.51
CA GLU A 183 -33.08 5.99 51.79
C GLU A 183 -34.17 7.06 51.98
N ASP A 184 -34.42 7.88 50.99
CA ASP A 184 -35.45 8.92 51.01
C ASP A 184 -36.83 8.27 51.13
N GLN A 185 -37.12 7.19 50.41
CA GLN A 185 -38.40 6.43 50.58
C GLN A 185 -38.54 5.85 51.97
N ARG A 186 -37.48 5.28 52.57
CA ARG A 186 -37.53 4.72 53.93
C ARG A 186 -37.78 5.83 54.95
N LEU A 187 -37.20 7.01 54.76
CA LEU A 187 -37.43 8.15 55.64
C LEU A 187 -38.86 8.70 55.51
N GLU A 188 -39.44 8.69 54.32
CA GLU A 188 -40.84 9.08 54.12
C GLU A 188 -41.81 8.11 54.80
N VAL A 189 -41.59 6.79 54.66
CA VAL A 189 -42.41 5.76 55.32
C VAL A 189 -42.30 5.85 56.86
N ALA A 190 -41.13 6.21 57.40
CA ALA A 190 -40.90 6.35 58.84
C ALA A 190 -41.54 7.64 59.44
N ARG A 191 -41.93 8.59 58.61
CA ARG A 191 -42.58 9.88 59.03
C ARG A 191 -44.11 9.79 59.00
N GLN A 192 -44.66 8.74 58.40
CA GLN A 192 -46.10 8.44 58.44
C GLN A 192 -46.46 7.58 59.67
#